data_b7f23cbea7f65d5f5307f051d380d7f6
#
_entry.id   b7f23cbea7f65d5f5307f051d380d7f6
#
_cell.length_a   1.000
_cell.length_b   1.000
_cell.length_c   1.000
_cell.angle_alpha   90.00
_cell.angle_beta   90.00
_cell.angle_gamma   90.00
#
_symmetry.space_group_name_H-M   'P 1'
#
loop_
_entity.id
_entity.type
_entity.pdbx_description
1 polymer ?
#
loop_
_entity_poly.entity_id
_entity_poly.type
_entity_poly.pdbx_seq_one_letter_code
_entity_poly.pdbx_strand_id
1 'polypeptide(L)'
;VNAEVIVVGAGIVGSACAHELARRGLDVLVLDSRRGGATAVGMGHLVAMDDNPAELALSDYSTQAWRAWAAELPEDCAYRGCGTLWLAADASELAEAERKRQALQAAGVACRMLGAARLYALEPALRPGLAGALEVSGDGILYAPNAARWLLDQAGPRLRRLYAEVSEVDGSRLRLADGRWLSAEALVLANGIHAGELCAELPI
;
A
#
# COMPACT_ATOMS: atom_id res chain seq x y z
N VAL A 1 -2.75 -18.14 -23.48
CA VAL A 1 -3.64 -17.14 -22.87
C VAL A 1 -3.11 -15.78 -23.31
N ASN A 2 -3.85 -15.10 -24.22
CA ASN A 2 -3.44 -13.78 -24.66
C ASN A 2 -3.92 -12.74 -23.62
N ALA A 3 -3.02 -11.94 -23.12
CA ALA A 3 -3.27 -10.75 -22.32
C ALA A 3 -2.32 -9.64 -22.81
N GLU A 4 -2.74 -8.39 -22.77
CA GLU A 4 -1.86 -7.27 -23.09
C GLU A 4 -0.84 -7.08 -21.96
N VAL A 5 -1.28 -7.25 -20.70
CA VAL A 5 -0.42 -7.15 -19.53
C VAL A 5 -0.57 -8.37 -18.62
N ILE A 6 0.56 -8.92 -18.17
CA ILE A 6 0.56 -9.90 -17.08
C ILE A 6 1.12 -9.23 -15.82
N VAL A 7 0.37 -9.31 -14.73
CA VAL A 7 0.78 -8.86 -13.39
C VAL A 7 1.13 -10.09 -12.55
N VAL A 8 2.35 -10.17 -12.06
CA VAL A 8 2.82 -11.24 -11.18
C VAL A 8 2.74 -10.78 -9.73
N GLY A 9 1.88 -11.43 -8.95
CA GLY A 9 1.56 -11.10 -7.55
C GLY A 9 0.22 -10.39 -7.42
N ALA A 10 -0.64 -10.93 -6.55
CA ALA A 10 -1.95 -10.37 -6.17
C ALA A 10 -1.93 -9.75 -4.75
N GLY A 11 -0.79 -9.33 -4.27
CA GLY A 11 -0.68 -8.45 -3.10
C GLY A 11 -1.28 -7.07 -3.40
N ILE A 12 -1.30 -6.18 -2.39
CA ILE A 12 -1.95 -4.87 -2.53
C ILE A 12 -1.40 -4.06 -3.70
N VAL A 13 -0.08 -4.11 -3.96
CA VAL A 13 0.56 -3.40 -5.07
C VAL A 13 0.12 -3.99 -6.41
N GLY A 14 0.25 -5.30 -6.61
CA GLY A 14 -0.14 -5.95 -7.86
C GLY A 14 -1.63 -5.83 -8.15
N SER A 15 -2.48 -5.91 -7.11
CA SER A 15 -3.92 -5.70 -7.24
C SER A 15 -4.27 -4.28 -7.68
N ALA A 16 -3.59 -3.27 -7.12
CA ALA A 16 -3.78 -1.88 -7.52
C ALA A 16 -3.33 -1.62 -8.96
N CYS A 17 -2.17 -2.15 -9.36
CA CYS A 17 -1.69 -2.07 -10.74
C CYS A 17 -2.68 -2.75 -11.71
N ALA A 18 -3.11 -3.97 -11.40
CA ALA A 18 -4.02 -4.72 -12.26
C ALA A 18 -5.39 -4.03 -12.39
N HIS A 19 -5.92 -3.50 -11.28
CA HIS A 19 -7.16 -2.72 -11.27
C HIS A 19 -7.07 -1.51 -12.19
N GLU A 20 -6.03 -0.69 -12.04
CA GLU A 20 -5.87 0.54 -12.82
C GLU A 20 -5.64 0.25 -14.31
N LEU A 21 -4.83 -0.77 -14.65
CA LEU A 21 -4.61 -1.18 -16.03
C LEU A 21 -5.90 -1.67 -16.69
N ALA A 22 -6.69 -2.50 -16.01
CA ALA A 22 -7.97 -2.98 -16.53
C ALA A 22 -8.99 -1.82 -16.69
N ARG A 23 -9.03 -0.87 -15.76
CA ARG A 23 -9.86 0.33 -15.88
C ARG A 23 -9.48 1.21 -17.07
N ARG A 24 -8.21 1.20 -17.46
CA ARG A 24 -7.72 1.88 -18.68
C ARG A 24 -8.03 1.13 -19.98
N GLY A 25 -8.70 -0.01 -19.88
CA GLY A 25 -9.17 -0.80 -21.04
C GLY A 25 -8.22 -1.88 -21.49
N LEU A 26 -7.13 -2.17 -20.75
CA LEU A 26 -6.18 -3.23 -21.10
C LEU A 26 -6.70 -4.60 -20.63
N ASP A 27 -6.40 -5.65 -21.40
CA ASP A 27 -6.65 -7.03 -21.00
C ASP A 27 -5.54 -7.52 -20.07
N VAL A 28 -5.88 -7.71 -18.79
CA VAL A 28 -4.93 -8.03 -17.72
C VAL A 28 -5.09 -9.46 -17.24
N LEU A 29 -3.97 -10.17 -17.10
CA LEU A 29 -3.89 -11.46 -16.40
C LEU A 29 -3.09 -11.30 -15.12
N VAL A 30 -3.70 -11.59 -13.98
CA VAL A 30 -3.00 -11.63 -12.69
C VAL A 30 -2.60 -13.06 -12.37
N LEU A 31 -1.32 -13.27 -12.08
CA LEU A 31 -0.76 -14.54 -11.62
C LEU A 31 -0.39 -14.43 -10.14
N ASP A 32 -0.80 -15.40 -9.33
CA ASP A 32 -0.44 -15.42 -7.90
C ASP A 32 -0.21 -16.85 -7.40
N SER A 33 0.88 -17.06 -6.69
CA SER A 33 1.25 -18.35 -6.12
C SER A 33 0.59 -18.66 -4.77
N ARG A 34 -0.10 -17.70 -4.15
CA ARG A 34 -0.70 -17.78 -2.80
C ARG A 34 0.30 -18.08 -1.68
N ARG A 35 1.57 -17.78 -1.87
CA ARG A 35 2.60 -17.97 -0.81
C ARG A 35 2.44 -17.03 0.38
N GLY A 36 1.55 -16.04 0.26
CA GLY A 36 1.44 -14.95 1.22
C GLY A 36 2.52 -13.88 0.99
N GLY A 37 2.58 -12.90 1.88
CA GLY A 37 3.53 -11.79 1.77
C GLY A 37 3.15 -10.61 2.67
N ALA A 38 3.79 -9.47 2.48
CA ALA A 38 3.60 -8.27 3.31
C ALA A 38 2.13 -7.83 3.42
N THR A 39 1.33 -7.99 2.37
CA THR A 39 -0.10 -7.67 2.38
C THR A 39 -0.87 -8.47 3.43
N ALA A 40 -0.49 -9.73 3.66
CA ALA A 40 -1.18 -10.62 4.61
C ALA A 40 -0.77 -10.37 6.08
N VAL A 41 0.43 -9.87 6.32
CA VAL A 41 1.02 -9.72 7.67
C VAL A 41 1.19 -8.27 8.10
N GLY A 42 1.01 -7.32 7.20
CA GLY A 42 1.12 -5.89 7.49
C GLY A 42 -0.06 -5.39 8.33
N MET A 43 0.16 -4.33 9.08
CA MET A 43 -0.86 -3.70 9.94
C MET A 43 -1.90 -2.89 9.18
N GLY A 44 -1.75 -2.73 7.86
CA GLY A 44 -2.70 -2.00 7.02
C GLY A 44 -2.71 -0.49 7.23
N HIS A 45 -1.61 0.09 7.69
CA HIS A 45 -1.50 1.53 7.89
C HIS A 45 -1.53 2.28 6.55
N LEU A 46 -2.30 3.35 6.53
CA LEU A 46 -2.37 4.35 5.47
C LEU A 46 -1.85 5.66 6.06
N VAL A 47 -0.56 5.90 5.96
CA VAL A 47 0.13 7.01 6.62
C VAL A 47 0.95 7.81 5.63
N ALA A 48 1.03 9.13 5.86
CA ALA A 48 1.94 10.01 5.16
C ALA A 48 3.36 9.80 5.69
N MET A 49 4.19 9.10 4.90
CA MET A 49 5.60 8.81 5.22
C MET A 49 6.48 9.98 4.79
N ASP A 50 7.31 10.50 5.70
CA ASP A 50 8.11 11.72 5.50
C ASP A 50 9.62 11.50 5.55
N ASP A 51 10.09 10.25 5.44
CA ASP A 51 11.51 9.90 5.46
C ASP A 51 12.28 10.53 4.29
N ASN A 52 11.62 10.69 3.15
CA ASN A 52 12.13 11.46 2.03
C ASN A 52 10.98 12.05 1.17
N PRO A 53 11.25 13.10 0.36
CA PRO A 53 10.19 13.77 -0.42
C PRO A 53 9.46 12.88 -1.43
N ALA A 54 10.13 11.89 -2.03
CA ALA A 54 9.51 11.00 -3.01
C ALA A 54 8.55 10.03 -2.33
N GLU A 55 8.94 9.50 -1.18
CA GLU A 55 8.09 8.63 -0.36
C GLU A 55 6.87 9.38 0.19
N LEU A 56 7.06 10.61 0.65
CA LEU A 56 5.96 11.46 1.10
C LEU A 56 4.96 11.72 -0.04
N ALA A 57 5.42 12.08 -1.23
CA ALA A 57 4.55 12.32 -2.38
C ALA A 57 3.76 11.07 -2.77
N LEU A 58 4.38 9.89 -2.76
CA LEU A 58 3.73 8.63 -3.09
C LEU A 58 2.73 8.19 -2.02
N SER A 59 3.10 8.28 -0.74
CA SER A 59 2.24 7.86 0.37
C SER A 59 1.04 8.79 0.53
N ASP A 60 1.21 10.10 0.38
CA ASP A 60 0.10 11.06 0.40
C ASP A 60 -0.87 10.82 -0.78
N TYR A 61 -0.35 10.65 -2.00
CA TYR A 61 -1.17 10.28 -3.16
C TYR A 61 -1.97 8.98 -2.90
N SER A 62 -1.32 7.96 -2.36
CA SER A 62 -1.96 6.68 -2.06
C SER A 62 -3.04 6.81 -0.99
N THR A 63 -2.77 7.58 0.07
CA THR A 63 -3.73 7.84 1.15
C THR A 63 -4.95 8.61 0.63
N GLN A 64 -4.75 9.58 -0.25
CA GLN A 64 -5.85 10.30 -0.91
C GLN A 64 -6.71 9.37 -1.78
N ALA A 65 -6.09 8.46 -2.54
CA ALA A 65 -6.81 7.48 -3.35
C ALA A 65 -7.70 6.56 -2.47
N TRP A 66 -7.17 6.04 -1.36
CA TRP A 66 -7.94 5.22 -0.43
C TRP A 66 -9.09 6.00 0.22
N ARG A 67 -8.88 7.26 0.58
CA ARG A 67 -9.95 8.13 1.08
C ARG A 67 -11.06 8.35 0.05
N ALA A 68 -10.70 8.52 -1.21
CA ALA A 68 -11.69 8.66 -2.28
C ALA A 68 -12.56 7.41 -2.44
N TRP A 69 -12.01 6.23 -2.21
CA TRP A 69 -12.76 4.96 -2.25
C TRP A 69 -13.47 4.60 -0.94
N ALA A 70 -13.29 5.35 0.14
CA ALA A 70 -13.78 4.99 1.47
C ALA A 70 -15.27 4.58 1.52
N ALA A 71 -16.12 5.27 0.75
CA ALA A 71 -17.57 4.99 0.69
C ALA A 71 -17.93 3.74 -0.15
N GLU A 72 -17.00 3.27 -0.98
CA GLU A 72 -17.17 2.10 -1.86
C GLU A 72 -16.59 0.82 -1.26
N LEU A 73 -15.68 0.97 -0.27
CA LEU A 73 -15.03 -0.17 0.37
C LEU A 73 -16.03 -1.00 1.18
N PRO A 74 -16.07 -2.33 0.99
CA PRO A 74 -16.85 -3.23 1.83
C PRO A 74 -16.44 -3.14 3.30
N GLU A 75 -17.38 -3.46 4.19
CA GLU A 75 -17.14 -3.43 5.64
C GLU A 75 -15.96 -4.33 6.06
N ASP A 76 -15.78 -5.46 5.39
CA ASP A 76 -14.69 -6.40 5.66
C ASP A 76 -13.29 -5.90 5.27
N CYS A 77 -13.20 -4.79 4.52
CA CYS A 77 -11.95 -4.05 4.34
C CYS A 77 -11.56 -3.26 5.59
N ALA A 78 -12.44 -3.11 6.56
CA ALA A 78 -12.24 -2.47 7.85
C ALA A 78 -11.57 -1.08 7.75
N TYR A 79 -11.85 -0.32 6.68
CA TYR A 79 -11.28 1.01 6.49
C TYR A 79 -11.73 1.95 7.61
N ARG A 80 -10.76 2.66 8.18
CA ARG A 80 -11.00 3.71 9.17
C ARG A 80 -10.06 4.88 8.95
N GLY A 81 -10.59 6.07 8.68
CA GLY A 81 -9.86 7.33 8.69
C GLY A 81 -9.71 7.84 10.12
N CYS A 82 -8.88 7.18 10.92
CA CYS A 82 -8.76 7.44 12.36
C CYS A 82 -7.62 8.42 12.71
N GLY A 83 -6.79 8.80 11.74
CA GLY A 83 -5.58 9.58 11.97
C GLY A 83 -4.45 8.76 12.59
N THR A 84 -3.30 9.41 12.74
CA THR A 84 -2.11 8.88 13.42
C THR A 84 -1.64 9.86 14.49
N LEU A 85 -1.17 9.33 15.61
CA LEU A 85 -0.52 10.09 16.68
C LEU A 85 0.94 9.67 16.78
N TRP A 86 1.86 10.57 16.42
CA TRP A 86 3.29 10.41 16.64
C TRP A 86 3.61 10.90 18.04
N LEU A 87 3.78 9.97 18.98
CA LEU A 87 3.95 10.30 20.41
C LEU A 87 5.34 10.85 20.67
N ALA A 88 5.43 11.88 21.49
CA ALA A 88 6.68 12.45 22.01
C ALA A 88 6.80 12.16 23.52
N ALA A 89 7.80 11.41 23.90
CA ALA A 89 8.04 11.04 25.30
C ALA A 89 8.61 12.23 26.11
N ASP A 90 9.42 13.07 25.48
CA ASP A 90 10.12 14.19 26.13
C ASP A 90 10.21 15.43 25.20
N ALA A 91 10.93 16.44 25.67
CA ALA A 91 11.11 17.68 24.92
C ALA A 91 11.93 17.51 23.63
N SER A 92 12.85 16.54 23.57
CA SER A 92 13.66 16.27 22.38
C SER A 92 12.82 15.65 21.28
N GLU A 93 12.00 14.65 21.62
CA GLU A 93 11.06 14.02 20.69
C GLU A 93 9.96 15.00 20.26
N LEU A 94 9.53 15.91 21.15
CA LEU A 94 8.58 16.96 20.80
C LEU A 94 9.15 17.94 19.77
N ALA A 95 10.43 18.28 19.87
CA ALA A 95 11.12 19.11 18.90
C ALA A 95 11.26 18.40 17.54
N GLU A 96 11.47 17.08 17.55
CA GLU A 96 11.46 16.24 16.33
C GLU A 96 10.08 16.22 15.69
N ALA A 97 9.03 16.00 16.49
CA ALA A 97 7.64 16.03 16.02
C ALA A 97 7.28 17.39 15.39
N GLU A 98 7.82 18.50 15.91
CA GLU A 98 7.62 19.84 15.32
C GLU A 98 8.35 19.97 13.97
N ARG A 99 9.57 19.42 13.81
CA ARG A 99 10.24 19.40 12.50
C ARG A 99 9.47 18.57 11.48
N LYS A 100 8.98 17.39 11.88
CA LYS A 100 8.12 16.54 11.08
C LYS A 100 6.84 17.28 10.66
N ARG A 101 6.19 17.98 11.59
CA ARG A 101 5.01 18.81 11.29
C ARG A 101 5.28 19.83 10.20
N GLN A 102 6.42 20.53 10.27
CA GLN A 102 6.78 21.53 9.27
C GLN A 102 6.99 20.91 7.87
N ALA A 103 7.65 19.76 7.79
CA ALA A 103 7.84 19.03 6.53
C ALA A 103 6.51 18.58 5.94
N LEU A 104 5.64 17.97 6.74
CA LEU A 104 4.31 17.52 6.31
C LEU A 104 3.44 18.69 5.85
N GLN A 105 3.43 19.81 6.59
CA GLN A 105 2.65 20.98 6.18
C GLN A 105 3.19 21.65 4.91
N ALA A 106 4.50 21.66 4.71
CA ALA A 106 5.10 22.16 3.48
C ALA A 106 4.70 21.32 2.25
N ALA A 107 4.39 20.03 2.45
CA ALA A 107 3.86 19.13 1.44
C ALA A 107 2.32 19.17 1.35
N GLY A 108 1.63 20.00 2.13
CA GLY A 108 0.16 20.13 2.10
C GLY A 108 -0.58 19.10 2.98
N VAL A 109 0.13 18.28 3.74
CA VAL A 109 -0.49 17.28 4.64
C VAL A 109 -1.02 17.96 5.90
N ALA A 110 -2.31 17.74 6.19
CA ALA A 110 -2.99 18.30 7.36
C ALA A 110 -2.51 17.63 8.65
N CYS A 111 -1.81 18.39 9.49
CA CYS A 111 -1.29 17.90 10.77
C CYS A 111 -1.20 19.01 11.80
N ARG A 112 -1.16 18.65 13.09
CA ARG A 112 -1.05 19.60 14.20
C ARG A 112 -0.35 19.01 15.42
N MET A 113 0.32 19.87 16.20
CA MET A 113 0.85 19.48 17.50
C MET A 113 -0.27 19.38 18.55
N LEU A 114 -0.16 18.37 19.40
CA LEU A 114 -0.99 18.18 20.58
C LEU A 114 -0.11 18.27 21.83
N GLY A 115 -0.48 19.15 22.76
CA GLY A 115 0.10 19.13 24.10
C GLY A 115 -0.45 17.95 24.91
N ALA A 116 0.24 17.59 26.01
CA ALA A 116 -0.06 16.44 26.83
C ALA A 116 -1.55 16.35 27.27
N ALA A 117 -2.13 17.47 27.71
CA ALA A 117 -3.54 17.49 28.16
C ALA A 117 -4.50 17.04 27.05
N ARG A 118 -4.29 17.51 25.81
CA ARG A 118 -5.14 17.13 24.67
C ARG A 118 -4.88 15.70 24.23
N LEU A 119 -3.62 15.25 24.26
CA LEU A 119 -3.25 13.88 23.97
C LEU A 119 -3.96 12.89 24.88
N TYR A 120 -3.92 13.10 26.21
CA TYR A 120 -4.58 12.22 27.17
C TYR A 120 -6.12 12.31 27.12
N ALA A 121 -6.66 13.42 26.65
CA ALA A 121 -8.11 13.51 26.42
C ALA A 121 -8.55 12.67 25.21
N LEU A 122 -7.69 12.47 24.20
CA LEU A 122 -7.96 11.62 23.04
C LEU A 122 -7.68 10.16 23.35
N GLU A 123 -6.55 9.88 24.01
CA GLU A 123 -6.04 8.53 24.26
C GLU A 123 -5.73 8.35 25.77
N PRO A 124 -6.76 8.15 26.60
CA PRO A 124 -6.60 8.09 28.05
C PRO A 124 -5.83 6.85 28.55
N ALA A 125 -5.68 5.83 27.70
CA ALA A 125 -4.96 4.60 28.02
C ALA A 125 -3.43 4.70 27.83
N LEU A 126 -2.92 5.81 27.30
CA LEU A 126 -1.50 6.02 27.14
C LEU A 126 -0.78 6.10 28.50
N ARG A 127 0.48 5.59 28.55
CA ARG A 127 1.30 5.74 29.76
C ARG A 127 1.45 7.21 30.15
N PRO A 128 1.48 7.54 31.43
CA PRO A 128 1.69 8.93 31.89
C PRO A 128 3.09 9.44 31.53
N GLY A 129 3.26 10.78 31.52
CA GLY A 129 4.54 11.44 31.34
C GLY A 129 4.95 11.72 29.89
N LEU A 130 4.06 11.58 28.92
CA LEU A 130 4.32 12.01 27.53
C LEU A 130 4.28 13.54 27.42
N ALA A 131 5.21 14.12 26.64
CA ALA A 131 5.29 15.55 26.41
C ALA A 131 4.19 16.06 25.46
N GLY A 132 3.75 15.22 24.51
CA GLY A 132 2.73 15.56 23.53
C GLY A 132 2.73 14.59 22.36
N ALA A 133 2.18 15.02 21.23
CA ALA A 133 2.16 14.26 19.99
C ALA A 133 2.03 15.17 18.77
N LEU A 134 2.39 14.66 17.60
CA LEU A 134 1.96 15.17 16.30
C LEU A 134 0.78 14.31 15.82
N GLU A 135 -0.33 14.96 15.54
CA GLU A 135 -1.52 14.35 14.94
C GLU A 135 -1.49 14.58 13.42
N VAL A 136 -1.67 13.50 12.64
CA VAL A 136 -1.89 13.53 11.20
C VAL A 136 -3.30 13.01 10.94
N SER A 137 -4.25 13.91 10.78
CA SER A 137 -5.69 13.57 10.76
C SER A 137 -6.13 12.86 9.47
N GLY A 138 -5.34 12.96 8.41
CA GLY A 138 -5.63 12.32 7.12
C GLY A 138 -5.24 10.84 7.04
N ASP A 139 -4.52 10.34 8.00
CA ASP A 139 -4.08 8.94 8.05
C ASP A 139 -5.22 7.99 8.43
N GLY A 140 -4.98 6.71 8.24
CA GLY A 140 -5.97 5.68 8.54
C GLY A 140 -5.41 4.27 8.55
N ILE A 141 -6.31 3.33 8.60
CA ILE A 141 -6.02 1.90 8.53
C ILE A 141 -7.03 1.19 7.64
N LEU A 142 -6.64 0.05 7.08
CA LEU A 142 -7.52 -0.89 6.40
C LEU A 142 -7.00 -2.32 6.54
N TYR A 143 -7.87 -3.31 6.29
CA TYR A 143 -7.44 -4.70 6.19
C TYR A 143 -6.97 -4.99 4.76
N ALA A 144 -5.66 -4.91 4.55
CA ALA A 144 -5.04 -4.95 3.24
C ALA A 144 -5.35 -6.22 2.40
N PRO A 145 -5.49 -7.44 2.95
CA PRO A 145 -5.88 -8.61 2.15
C PRO A 145 -7.25 -8.48 1.48
N ASN A 146 -8.25 -7.94 2.20
CA ASN A 146 -9.58 -7.76 1.64
C ASN A 146 -9.61 -6.58 0.65
N ALA A 147 -8.87 -5.52 0.93
CA ALA A 147 -8.72 -4.39 0.02
C ALA A 147 -8.05 -4.80 -1.32
N ALA A 148 -7.02 -5.66 -1.26
CA ALA A 148 -6.39 -6.22 -2.46
C ALA A 148 -7.39 -7.05 -3.29
N ARG A 149 -8.19 -7.90 -2.63
CA ARG A 149 -9.23 -8.68 -3.29
C ARG A 149 -10.30 -7.78 -3.91
N TRP A 150 -10.77 -6.78 -3.17
CA TRP A 150 -11.75 -5.82 -3.65
C TRP A 150 -11.29 -5.09 -4.92
N LEU A 151 -10.05 -4.60 -4.95
CA LEU A 151 -9.49 -3.98 -6.16
C LEU A 151 -9.58 -4.90 -7.38
N LEU A 152 -9.24 -6.17 -7.22
CA LEU A 152 -9.34 -7.15 -8.30
C LEU A 152 -10.78 -7.45 -8.72
N ASP A 153 -11.72 -7.44 -7.76
CA ASP A 153 -13.15 -7.67 -8.03
C ASP A 153 -13.80 -6.48 -8.76
N GLN A 154 -13.34 -5.26 -8.48
CA GLN A 154 -13.80 -4.03 -9.14
C GLN A 154 -13.21 -3.80 -10.55
N ALA A 155 -12.18 -4.54 -10.94
CA ALA A 155 -11.48 -4.36 -12.20
C ALA A 155 -12.31 -4.73 -13.45
N GLY A 156 -13.43 -5.43 -13.26
CA GLY A 156 -14.35 -5.80 -14.34
C GLY A 156 -13.86 -6.95 -15.24
N PRO A 157 -14.49 -7.15 -16.42
CA PRO A 157 -14.30 -8.37 -17.24
C PRO A 157 -12.96 -8.45 -17.96
N ARG A 158 -12.21 -7.35 -18.03
CA ARG A 158 -10.87 -7.33 -18.64
C ARG A 158 -9.78 -7.89 -17.75
N LEU A 159 -10.08 -8.18 -16.48
CA LEU A 159 -9.15 -8.78 -15.56
C LEU A 159 -9.47 -10.27 -15.37
N ARG A 160 -8.46 -11.10 -15.61
CA ARG A 160 -8.51 -12.56 -15.35
C ARG A 160 -7.47 -12.90 -14.30
N ARG A 161 -7.76 -13.91 -13.49
CA ARG A 161 -6.86 -14.41 -12.43
C ARG A 161 -6.51 -15.87 -12.69
N LEU A 162 -5.24 -16.20 -12.50
CA LEU A 162 -4.75 -17.56 -12.54
C LEU A 162 -3.86 -17.81 -11.33
N TYR A 163 -4.20 -18.83 -10.56
CA TYR A 163 -3.35 -19.27 -9.46
C TYR A 163 -2.23 -20.13 -10.02
N ALA A 164 -1.06 -19.56 -10.12
CA ALA A 164 0.12 -20.21 -10.65
C ALA A 164 1.38 -19.54 -10.09
N GLU A 165 2.42 -20.33 -9.94
CA GLU A 165 3.75 -19.86 -9.59
C GLU A 165 4.53 -19.57 -10.87
N VAL A 166 5.16 -18.40 -10.92
CA VAL A 166 6.11 -18.02 -11.98
C VAL A 166 7.51 -18.44 -11.54
N SER A 167 8.19 -19.21 -12.38
CA SER A 167 9.54 -19.72 -12.10
C SER A 167 10.65 -19.01 -12.87
N GLU A 168 10.31 -18.28 -13.95
CA GLU A 168 11.30 -17.65 -14.82
C GLU A 168 10.66 -16.49 -15.59
N VAL A 169 11.42 -15.45 -15.86
CA VAL A 169 11.05 -14.32 -16.73
C VAL A 169 12.13 -14.16 -17.79
N ASP A 170 11.72 -14.11 -19.07
CA ASP A 170 12.59 -13.92 -20.23
C ASP A 170 11.96 -12.85 -21.15
N GLY A 171 12.43 -11.61 -21.03
CA GLY A 171 11.89 -10.47 -21.75
C GLY A 171 10.40 -10.26 -21.49
N SER A 172 9.55 -10.42 -22.51
CA SER A 172 8.08 -10.30 -22.42
C SER A 172 7.38 -11.64 -22.18
N ARG A 173 8.12 -12.71 -21.87
CA ARG A 173 7.61 -14.05 -21.58
C ARG A 173 7.91 -14.44 -20.14
N LEU A 174 7.07 -15.28 -19.60
CA LEU A 174 7.30 -15.90 -18.30
C LEU A 174 6.94 -17.38 -18.34
N ARG A 175 7.63 -18.17 -17.51
CA ARG A 175 7.41 -19.59 -17.36
C ARG A 175 6.73 -19.87 -16.03
N LEU A 176 5.70 -20.69 -16.07
CA LEU A 176 5.05 -21.21 -14.88
C LEU A 176 5.80 -22.43 -14.33
N ALA A 177 5.66 -22.72 -13.06
CA ALA A 177 6.26 -23.89 -12.41
C ALA A 177 5.81 -25.23 -13.03
N ASP A 178 4.65 -25.26 -13.70
CA ASP A 178 4.15 -26.43 -14.45
C ASP A 178 4.77 -26.56 -15.86
N GLY A 179 5.71 -25.69 -16.23
CA GLY A 179 6.43 -25.68 -17.49
C GLY A 179 5.78 -24.91 -18.64
N ARG A 180 4.57 -24.41 -18.49
CA ARG A 180 3.89 -23.60 -19.50
C ARG A 180 4.54 -22.22 -19.64
N TRP A 181 4.65 -21.74 -20.88
CA TRP A 181 5.06 -20.39 -21.18
C TRP A 181 3.85 -19.51 -21.48
N LEU A 182 3.87 -18.30 -20.95
CA LEU A 182 2.93 -17.24 -21.26
C LEU A 182 3.70 -16.03 -21.80
N SER A 183 3.04 -15.22 -22.63
CA SER A 183 3.60 -13.96 -23.14
C SER A 183 2.56 -12.86 -23.09
N ALA A 184 3.03 -11.62 -22.95
CA ALA A 184 2.22 -10.42 -22.98
C ALA A 184 3.04 -9.29 -23.64
N GLU A 185 2.41 -8.16 -23.92
CA GLU A 185 3.12 -6.97 -24.40
C GLU A 185 3.94 -6.32 -23.28
N ALA A 186 3.44 -6.42 -22.02
CA ALA A 186 4.13 -5.93 -20.84
C ALA A 186 3.98 -6.89 -19.64
N LEU A 187 5.01 -6.93 -18.79
CA LEU A 187 4.99 -7.64 -17.51
C LEU A 187 5.11 -6.64 -16.36
N VAL A 188 4.32 -6.82 -15.32
CA VAL A 188 4.42 -6.10 -14.05
C VAL A 188 4.80 -7.10 -12.96
N LEU A 189 6.00 -6.98 -12.42
CA LEU A 189 6.48 -7.84 -11.34
C LEU A 189 6.16 -7.17 -10.01
N ALA A 190 5.15 -7.67 -9.30
CA ALA A 190 4.65 -7.17 -8.04
C ALA A 190 4.59 -8.29 -6.98
N ASN A 191 5.50 -9.27 -7.09
CA ASN A 191 5.56 -10.47 -6.26
C ASN A 191 6.32 -10.26 -4.92
N GLY A 192 6.44 -9.01 -4.47
CA GLY A 192 6.96 -8.63 -3.17
C GLY A 192 8.42 -9.05 -2.97
N ILE A 193 8.74 -9.66 -1.84
CA ILE A 193 10.11 -10.08 -1.47
C ILE A 193 10.72 -11.10 -2.45
N HIS A 194 9.89 -11.73 -3.28
CA HIS A 194 10.34 -12.70 -4.29
C HIS A 194 10.66 -12.06 -5.65
N ALA A 195 10.59 -10.73 -5.77
CA ALA A 195 10.87 -10.06 -7.04
C ALA A 195 12.29 -10.31 -7.52
N GLY A 196 13.29 -10.32 -6.63
CA GLY A 196 14.67 -10.62 -6.96
C GLY A 196 14.93 -12.04 -7.49
N GLU A 197 14.07 -13.00 -7.16
CA GLU A 197 14.16 -14.37 -7.68
C GLU A 197 13.86 -14.44 -9.18
N LEU A 198 12.99 -13.53 -9.66
CA LEU A 198 12.58 -13.45 -11.07
C LEU A 198 13.40 -12.44 -11.89
N CYS A 199 14.08 -11.52 -11.22
CA CYS A 199 14.87 -10.43 -11.82
C CYS A 199 16.27 -10.39 -11.23
N ALA A 200 17.04 -11.43 -11.41
CA ALA A 200 18.40 -11.54 -10.88
C ALA A 200 19.38 -10.44 -11.38
N GLU A 201 19.05 -9.75 -12.46
CA GLU A 201 19.84 -8.66 -13.02
C GLU A 201 19.50 -7.28 -12.46
N LEU A 202 18.41 -7.15 -11.69
CA LEU A 202 18.06 -5.89 -11.05
C LEU A 202 18.72 -5.82 -9.66
N PRO A 203 19.58 -4.82 -9.39
CA PRO A 203 20.07 -4.57 -8.04
C PRO A 203 18.89 -4.11 -7.19
N ILE A 204 18.47 -4.98 -6.29
CA ILE A 204 17.44 -4.68 -5.28
C ILE A 204 18.15 -4.38 -3.95
#